data_8c42689dbe8d2f6fa620343cf900e54b
#
_entry.id   8c42689dbe8d2f6fa620343cf900e54b
#
_cell.length_a   1.000
_cell.length_b   1.000
_cell.length_c   1.000
_cell.angle_alpha   90.00
_cell.angle_beta   90.00
_cell.angle_gamma   90.00
#
_symmetry.space_group_name_H-M   'P 1'
#
loop_
_entity.id
_entity.type
_entity.pdbx_description
1 polymer ?
#
loop_
_entity_poly.entity_id
_entity_poly.type
_entity_poly.pdbx_seq_one_letter_code
_entity_poly.pdbx_strand_id
1 'polypeptide(L)'
;MLLNPGEGKLLDWLFNSKIKRKSGIGRRSHDVASERLLKDGQGKIYVPSRYVLASLVNAGRQVQHTGKAMLSTKQDSLVPGIFDLLDSELVLTDHDGSEAKWAPTKFPCWVKSRERRDDLIVRPRVKRWQMIVRMHFSTREIAESKARQLFELAGRFSGLGDFRVGQNRRSRFGRFVVSGWEHTQVPLELDAV
;
A
#
# COMPACT_ATOMS: atom_id res chain seq x y z
N MET A 1 4.36 -2.93 -7.96
CA MET A 1 3.19 -2.47 -7.20
C MET A 1 2.18 -1.83 -8.14
N LEU A 2 0.90 -1.95 -7.87
CA LEU A 2 -0.18 -1.26 -8.58
C LEU A 2 -0.77 -0.21 -7.65
N LEU A 3 -0.86 1.03 -8.12
CA LEU A 3 -1.35 2.16 -7.35
C LEU A 3 -2.84 2.37 -7.60
N ASN A 4 -3.59 2.67 -6.54
CA ASN A 4 -4.98 3.04 -6.59
C ASN A 4 -5.16 4.40 -5.92
N PRO A 5 -5.78 5.39 -6.57
CA PRO A 5 -6.03 6.69 -5.98
C PRO A 5 -6.92 6.56 -4.73
N GLY A 6 -6.66 7.38 -3.72
CA GLY A 6 -7.46 7.43 -2.51
C GLY A 6 -8.93 7.82 -2.78
N GLU A 7 -9.78 7.57 -1.81
CA GLU A 7 -11.24 7.66 -1.93
C GLU A 7 -11.80 8.98 -2.47
N GLY A 8 -11.18 10.14 -2.19
CA GLY A 8 -11.65 11.44 -2.69
C GLY A 8 -11.61 11.54 -4.21
N LYS A 9 -10.49 11.17 -4.83
CA LYS A 9 -10.36 11.14 -6.29
C LYS A 9 -11.19 10.03 -6.95
N LEU A 10 -11.45 8.94 -6.20
CA LEU A 10 -12.33 7.86 -6.67
C LEU A 10 -13.79 8.31 -6.68
N LEU A 11 -14.25 9.05 -5.69
CA LEU A 11 -15.61 9.60 -5.64
C LEU A 11 -15.83 10.62 -6.76
N ASP A 12 -14.92 11.57 -6.96
CA ASP A 12 -14.97 12.51 -8.07
C ASP A 12 -14.98 11.78 -9.42
N TRP A 13 -14.19 10.72 -9.56
CA TRP A 13 -14.19 9.90 -10.78
C TRP A 13 -15.52 9.14 -10.94
N LEU A 14 -16.10 8.58 -9.88
CA LEU A 14 -17.38 7.88 -9.94
C LEU A 14 -18.54 8.82 -10.26
N PHE A 15 -18.57 10.03 -9.67
CA PHE A 15 -19.59 11.04 -9.97
C PHE A 15 -19.47 11.58 -11.39
N ASN A 16 -18.26 11.84 -11.87
CA ASN A 16 -18.00 12.31 -13.23
C ASN A 16 -18.04 11.20 -14.27
N SER A 17 -17.89 9.92 -13.90
CA SER A 17 -17.86 8.80 -14.84
C SER A 17 -19.20 8.47 -15.48
N LYS A 18 -20.33 8.87 -14.83
CA LYS A 18 -21.66 8.71 -15.45
C LYS A 18 -21.80 9.47 -16.78
N ILE A 19 -21.11 10.60 -16.91
CA ILE A 19 -21.09 11.41 -18.14
C ILE A 19 -20.04 10.88 -19.13
N LYS A 20 -18.94 10.31 -18.64
CA LYS A 20 -17.78 9.89 -19.47
C LYS A 20 -17.80 8.43 -19.92
N ARG A 21 -18.76 7.60 -19.48
CA ARG A 21 -18.88 6.19 -19.94
C ARG A 21 -19.10 6.06 -21.46
N LYS A 22 -19.69 7.07 -22.10
CA LYS A 22 -19.83 7.12 -23.56
C LYS A 22 -18.55 7.54 -24.29
N SER A 23 -17.59 8.19 -23.63
CA SER A 23 -16.33 8.68 -24.25
C SER A 23 -15.11 7.79 -23.99
N GLY A 24 -15.27 6.66 -23.27
CA GLY A 24 -14.16 5.74 -22.97
C GLY A 24 -13.69 4.86 -24.13
N ILE A 25 -14.40 4.89 -25.26
CA ILE A 25 -13.99 4.23 -26.51
C ILE A 25 -12.97 5.15 -27.17
N GLY A 26 -11.65 4.89 -26.95
CA GLY A 26 -10.57 5.60 -27.62
C GLY A 26 -9.49 6.22 -26.72
N ARG A 27 -9.67 6.27 -25.40
CA ARG A 27 -8.61 6.78 -24.51
C ARG A 27 -7.40 5.84 -24.51
N ARG A 28 -6.22 6.41 -24.69
CA ARG A 28 -4.97 5.64 -24.61
C ARG A 28 -4.83 5.06 -23.19
N SER A 29 -4.43 3.80 -23.09
CA SER A 29 -4.24 3.11 -21.78
C SER A 29 -3.27 3.85 -20.86
N HIS A 30 -2.34 4.62 -21.44
CA HIS A 30 -1.41 5.45 -20.70
C HIS A 30 -2.12 6.59 -19.97
N ASP A 31 -3.05 7.28 -20.60
CA ASP A 31 -3.77 8.42 -20.01
C ASP A 31 -4.64 7.97 -18.83
N VAL A 32 -5.35 6.84 -19.01
CA VAL A 32 -6.17 6.23 -17.96
C VAL A 32 -5.32 5.78 -16.75
N ALA A 33 -4.12 5.26 -17.00
CA ALA A 33 -3.23 4.84 -15.94
C ALA A 33 -2.58 6.05 -15.23
N SER A 34 -2.19 7.10 -15.98
CA SER A 34 -1.57 8.30 -15.42
C SER A 34 -2.49 9.06 -14.48
N GLU A 35 -3.79 9.11 -14.76
CA GLU A 35 -4.81 9.72 -13.88
C GLU A 35 -4.89 9.02 -12.50
N ARG A 36 -4.41 7.78 -12.40
CA ARG A 36 -4.43 6.96 -11.18
C ARG A 36 -3.08 6.87 -10.49
N LEU A 37 -2.07 7.50 -11.05
CA LEU A 37 -0.74 7.57 -10.48
C LEU A 37 -0.72 8.63 -9.38
N LEU A 38 -0.27 8.25 -8.20
CA LEU A 38 -0.08 9.19 -7.10
C LEU A 38 1.29 9.84 -7.27
N LYS A 39 1.32 11.16 -7.32
CA LYS A 39 2.53 11.97 -7.42
C LYS A 39 2.51 13.04 -6.35
N ASP A 40 3.66 13.28 -5.72
CA ASP A 40 3.87 14.37 -4.78
C ASP A 40 3.94 15.74 -5.48
N GLY A 41 4.17 16.80 -4.71
CA GLY A 41 4.31 18.17 -5.25
C GLY A 41 5.52 18.35 -6.17
N GLN A 42 6.49 17.43 -6.16
CA GLN A 42 7.67 17.43 -7.04
C GLN A 42 7.49 16.50 -8.27
N GLY A 43 6.35 15.86 -8.40
CA GLY A 43 6.05 14.94 -9.49
C GLY A 43 6.55 13.51 -9.28
N LYS A 44 7.19 13.20 -8.13
CA LYS A 44 7.67 11.86 -7.80
C LYS A 44 6.53 10.93 -7.43
N ILE A 45 6.66 9.67 -7.80
CA ILE A 45 5.65 8.64 -7.48
C ILE A 45 5.75 8.28 -6.00
N TYR A 46 4.63 8.27 -5.30
CA TYR A 46 4.58 7.90 -3.89
C TYR A 46 3.49 6.88 -3.57
N VAL A 47 3.59 6.29 -2.39
CA VAL A 47 2.58 5.44 -1.76
C VAL A 47 2.14 6.10 -0.46
N PRO A 48 0.84 6.26 -0.20
CA PRO A 48 0.36 6.71 1.10
C PRO A 48 0.79 5.72 2.20
N SER A 49 1.30 6.24 3.32
CA SER A 49 1.74 5.42 4.46
C SER A 49 0.63 4.50 5.00
N ARG A 50 -0.63 4.93 4.90
CA ARG A 50 -1.79 4.09 5.25
C ARG A 50 -1.83 2.74 4.51
N TYR A 51 -1.20 2.60 3.32
CA TYR A 51 -1.13 1.31 2.62
C TYR A 51 -0.14 0.37 3.30
N VAL A 52 0.96 0.91 3.83
CA VAL A 52 1.89 0.14 4.67
C VAL A 52 1.18 -0.27 5.95
N LEU A 53 0.54 0.66 6.65
CA LEU A 53 -0.19 0.37 7.87
C LEU A 53 -1.25 -0.72 7.65
N ALA A 54 -2.07 -0.61 6.60
CA ALA A 54 -3.06 -1.63 6.24
C ALA A 54 -2.41 -2.99 5.93
N SER A 55 -1.21 -3.00 5.34
CA SER A 55 -0.45 -4.23 5.09
C SER A 55 0.03 -4.87 6.39
N LEU A 56 0.53 -4.05 7.35
CA LEU A 56 0.93 -4.50 8.68
C LEU A 56 -0.25 -5.04 9.49
N VAL A 57 -1.40 -4.35 9.48
CA VAL A 57 -2.64 -4.82 10.13
C VAL A 57 -3.03 -6.21 9.61
N ASN A 58 -2.97 -6.43 8.30
CA ASN A 58 -3.26 -7.75 7.74
C ASN A 58 -2.25 -8.82 8.16
N ALA A 59 -0.95 -8.48 8.21
CA ALA A 59 0.11 -9.39 8.65
C ALA A 59 0.05 -9.66 10.15
N GLY A 60 -0.44 -8.71 10.94
CA GLY A 60 -0.58 -8.83 12.39
C GLY A 60 -1.46 -9.98 12.84
N ARG A 61 -2.30 -10.52 11.94
CA ARG A 61 -3.07 -11.75 12.19
C ARG A 61 -2.22 -13.02 12.27
N GLN A 62 -0.93 -12.93 11.94
CA GLN A 62 0.03 -14.03 11.96
C GLN A 62 1.15 -13.81 12.98
N VAL A 63 1.11 -12.68 13.71
CA VAL A 63 2.13 -12.33 14.71
C VAL A 63 1.50 -12.31 16.10
N GLN A 64 2.03 -13.14 16.99
CA GLN A 64 1.62 -13.15 18.38
C GLN A 64 2.16 -11.91 19.09
N HIS A 65 1.28 -11.24 19.86
CA HIS A 65 1.65 -10.14 20.74
C HIS A 65 2.02 -10.67 22.14
N THR A 66 1.03 -11.09 22.90
CA THR A 66 1.20 -11.58 24.28
C THR A 66 0.42 -12.88 24.47
N GLY A 67 1.07 -13.91 25.01
CA GLY A 67 0.44 -15.22 25.16
C GLY A 67 -0.09 -15.77 23.83
N LYS A 68 -1.40 -16.03 23.75
CA LYS A 68 -2.07 -16.50 22.53
C LYS A 68 -2.70 -15.37 21.69
N ALA A 69 -2.65 -14.11 22.18
CA ALA A 69 -3.23 -12.98 21.49
C ALA A 69 -2.39 -12.59 20.26
N MET A 70 -3.05 -12.31 19.14
CA MET A 70 -2.42 -11.81 17.92
C MET A 70 -2.41 -10.28 17.90
N LEU A 71 -1.48 -9.66 17.17
CA LEU A 71 -1.45 -8.21 16.96
C LEU A 71 -2.70 -7.67 16.25
N SER A 72 -3.34 -8.50 15.44
CA SER A 72 -4.59 -8.15 14.76
C SER A 72 -5.55 -9.33 14.72
N THR A 73 -6.84 -9.01 14.72
CA THR A 73 -7.95 -9.94 14.49
C THR A 73 -8.70 -9.55 13.21
N LYS A 74 -9.90 -10.10 12.99
CA LYS A 74 -10.80 -9.65 11.92
C LYS A 74 -11.49 -8.32 12.25
N GLN A 75 -11.68 -8.03 13.52
CA GLN A 75 -12.46 -6.90 14.01
C GLN A 75 -11.58 -5.76 14.53
N ASP A 76 -10.41 -6.08 15.05
CA ASP A 76 -9.56 -5.11 15.75
C ASP A 76 -8.08 -5.35 15.52
N SER A 77 -7.24 -4.31 15.76
CA SER A 77 -5.80 -4.35 15.58
C SER A 77 -5.08 -3.39 16.51
N LEU A 78 -4.04 -3.89 17.18
CA LEU A 78 -3.13 -3.09 17.99
C LEU A 78 -2.08 -2.35 17.12
N VAL A 79 -1.89 -2.78 15.88
CA VAL A 79 -0.84 -2.26 14.98
C VAL A 79 -0.88 -0.73 14.83
N PRO A 80 -2.06 -0.07 14.63
CA PRO A 80 -2.10 1.38 14.51
C PRO A 80 -1.71 2.13 15.79
N GLY A 81 -1.90 1.51 16.97
CA GLY A 81 -1.50 2.10 18.25
C GLY A 81 -0.02 1.86 18.58
N ILE A 82 0.60 0.85 17.98
CA ILE A 82 2.01 0.49 18.23
C ILE A 82 2.95 1.28 17.31
N PHE A 83 2.56 1.48 16.04
CA PHE A 83 3.42 2.08 15.00
C PHE A 83 2.91 3.44 14.59
N ASP A 84 3.75 4.46 14.77
CA ASP A 84 3.56 5.79 14.22
C ASP A 84 4.44 5.95 12.97
N LEU A 85 3.82 6.08 11.81
CA LEU A 85 4.50 6.29 10.53
C LEU A 85 4.73 7.78 10.32
N LEU A 86 5.99 8.20 10.34
CA LEU A 86 6.38 9.62 10.32
C LEU A 86 6.07 10.33 9.00
N ASP A 87 6.06 9.60 7.89
CA ASP A 87 5.80 10.16 6.58
C ASP A 87 4.40 9.78 6.11
N SER A 88 3.62 10.74 5.65
CA SER A 88 2.31 10.49 5.02
C SER A 88 2.45 9.95 3.59
N GLU A 89 3.51 10.34 2.90
CA GLU A 89 3.81 10.00 1.51
C GLU A 89 5.19 9.33 1.41
N LEU A 90 5.20 8.07 1.02
CA LEU A 90 6.41 7.27 0.89
C LEU A 90 6.84 7.28 -0.58
N VAL A 91 7.85 8.07 -0.90
CA VAL A 91 8.36 8.22 -2.27
C VAL A 91 8.97 6.91 -2.75
N LEU A 92 8.62 6.51 -3.97
CA LEU A 92 9.19 5.35 -4.63
C LEU A 92 10.40 5.75 -5.46
N THR A 93 11.48 5.03 -5.29
CA THR A 93 12.67 5.10 -6.15
C THR A 93 12.94 3.74 -6.79
N ASP A 94 13.74 3.69 -7.84
CA ASP A 94 14.32 2.45 -8.35
C ASP A 94 15.42 1.96 -7.38
N HIS A 95 15.92 0.76 -7.54
CA HIS A 95 16.94 0.16 -6.68
C HIS A 95 18.27 0.90 -6.69
N ASP A 96 18.55 1.69 -7.72
CA ASP A 96 19.73 2.56 -7.83
C ASP A 96 19.51 3.97 -7.23
N GLY A 97 18.36 4.22 -6.61
CA GLY A 97 17.99 5.51 -6.05
C GLY A 97 17.41 6.50 -7.07
N SER A 98 17.37 6.16 -8.35
CA SER A 98 16.76 6.99 -9.39
C SER A 98 15.22 7.00 -9.26
N GLU A 99 14.56 7.85 -10.03
CA GLU A 99 13.11 7.94 -10.05
C GLU A 99 12.46 6.62 -10.53
N ALA A 100 11.45 6.16 -9.78
CA ALA A 100 10.74 4.94 -10.11
C ALA A 100 9.97 5.06 -11.43
N LYS A 101 10.16 4.09 -12.33
CA LYS A 101 9.50 4.04 -13.64
C LYS A 101 8.21 3.24 -13.57
N TRP A 102 7.19 3.71 -14.27
CA TRP A 102 5.91 3.04 -14.36
C TRP A 102 5.46 2.80 -15.81
N ALA A 103 4.56 1.86 -15.97
CA ALA A 103 3.92 1.59 -17.26
C ALA A 103 2.45 1.23 -17.06
N PRO A 104 1.56 1.52 -18.01
CA PRO A 104 0.18 1.06 -17.96
C PRO A 104 0.13 -0.46 -18.08
N THR A 105 -0.70 -1.09 -17.24
CA THR A 105 -0.96 -2.53 -17.29
C THR A 105 -2.45 -2.78 -17.32
N LYS A 106 -2.89 -3.67 -18.21
CA LYS A 106 -4.29 -4.06 -18.40
C LYS A 106 -4.54 -5.38 -17.68
N PHE A 107 -5.64 -5.45 -16.92
CA PHE A 107 -6.08 -6.67 -16.26
C PHE A 107 -7.52 -6.97 -16.66
N PRO A 108 -7.83 -8.22 -17.02
CA PRO A 108 -9.20 -8.65 -17.13
C PRO A 108 -9.84 -8.63 -15.74
N CYS A 109 -10.98 -7.99 -15.62
CA CYS A 109 -11.76 -7.95 -14.39
C CYS A 109 -13.15 -8.51 -14.67
N TRP A 110 -13.54 -9.50 -13.86
CA TRP A 110 -14.91 -9.97 -13.85
C TRP A 110 -15.74 -8.99 -13.02
N VAL A 111 -16.48 -8.12 -13.68
CA VAL A 111 -17.47 -7.30 -13.00
C VAL A 111 -18.75 -8.14 -12.86
N LYS A 112 -19.19 -8.37 -11.63
CA LYS A 112 -20.52 -8.91 -11.35
C LYS A 112 -21.56 -7.85 -11.69
N SER A 113 -21.81 -7.59 -12.96
CA SER A 113 -22.97 -6.85 -13.41
C SER A 113 -24.01 -7.84 -13.97
N ARG A 114 -25.30 -7.45 -14.00
CA ARG A 114 -26.37 -8.24 -14.63
C ARG A 114 -26.07 -8.59 -16.09
N GLU A 115 -25.23 -7.80 -16.73
CA GLU A 115 -24.65 -8.08 -18.04
C GLU A 115 -23.19 -8.49 -17.81
N ARG A 116 -22.84 -9.75 -18.14
CA ARG A 116 -21.45 -10.26 -18.12
C ARG A 116 -20.62 -9.44 -19.12
N ARG A 117 -19.97 -8.38 -18.65
CA ARG A 117 -19.00 -7.62 -19.43
C ARG A 117 -17.62 -7.89 -18.84
N ASP A 118 -16.72 -8.36 -19.69
CA ASP A 118 -15.29 -8.42 -19.40
C ASP A 118 -14.73 -7.00 -19.50
N ASP A 119 -14.70 -6.29 -18.38
CA ASP A 119 -14.09 -4.96 -18.33
C ASP A 119 -12.58 -5.08 -18.12
N LEU A 120 -11.82 -4.37 -18.95
CA LEU A 120 -10.38 -4.23 -18.77
C LEU A 120 -10.10 -3.11 -17.77
N ILE A 121 -9.52 -3.47 -16.64
CA ILE A 121 -9.02 -2.49 -15.68
C ILE A 121 -7.59 -2.09 -16.07
N VAL A 122 -7.37 -0.78 -16.26
CA VAL A 122 -6.05 -0.22 -16.51
C VAL A 122 -5.50 0.37 -15.21
N ARG A 123 -4.27 0.00 -14.86
CA ARG A 123 -3.56 0.49 -13.66
C ARG A 123 -2.11 0.86 -13.99
N PRO A 124 -1.55 1.88 -13.33
CA PRO A 124 -0.11 2.12 -13.37
C PRO A 124 0.61 1.00 -12.61
N ARG A 125 1.63 0.44 -13.21
CA ARG A 125 2.48 -0.59 -12.62
C ARG A 125 3.91 -0.09 -12.49
N VAL A 126 4.41 -0.08 -11.28
CA VAL A 126 5.83 0.11 -10.98
C VAL A 126 6.45 -1.28 -10.80
N LYS A 127 7.44 -1.63 -11.65
CA LYS A 127 8.05 -2.97 -11.64
C LYS A 127 9.17 -3.10 -10.62
N ARG A 128 10.08 -2.13 -10.62
CA ARG A 128 11.22 -2.05 -9.70
C ARG A 128 11.01 -0.85 -8.81
N TRP A 129 11.09 -1.05 -7.52
CA TRP A 129 10.84 0.01 -6.57
C TRP A 129 11.43 -0.33 -5.20
N GLN A 130 11.86 0.70 -4.53
CA GLN A 130 12.17 0.70 -3.12
C GLN A 130 11.58 1.95 -2.48
N MET A 131 11.43 1.95 -1.18
CA MET A 131 11.00 3.09 -0.38
C MET A 131 11.59 2.97 1.02
N ILE A 132 11.80 4.10 1.66
CA ILE A 132 12.16 4.19 3.07
C ILE A 132 10.88 4.41 3.87
N VAL A 133 10.70 3.64 4.92
CA VAL A 133 9.59 3.78 5.88
C VAL A 133 10.21 4.21 7.20
N ARG A 134 9.98 5.45 7.61
CA ARG A 134 10.37 5.98 8.91
C ARG A 134 9.21 5.82 9.88
N MET A 135 9.50 5.30 11.07
CA MET A 135 8.46 5.04 12.05
C MET A 135 9.00 5.14 13.47
N HIS A 136 8.11 5.45 14.40
CA HIS A 136 8.32 5.24 15.82
C HIS A 136 7.53 4.05 16.31
N PHE A 137 8.06 3.31 17.25
CA PHE A 137 7.34 2.30 18.01
C PHE A 137 7.98 2.10 19.39
N SER A 138 7.16 1.73 20.36
CA SER A 138 7.63 1.45 21.72
C SER A 138 8.14 0.02 21.84
N THR A 139 9.39 -0.14 22.28
CA THR A 139 9.97 -1.46 22.59
C THR A 139 9.32 -2.14 23.80
N ARG A 140 8.54 -1.39 24.62
CA ARG A 140 7.70 -1.95 25.67
C ARG A 140 6.47 -2.65 25.10
N GLU A 141 5.93 -2.16 23.98
CA GLU A 141 4.74 -2.72 23.34
C GLU A 141 5.10 -3.89 22.43
N ILE A 142 6.19 -3.79 21.69
CA ILE A 142 6.62 -4.83 20.76
C ILE A 142 8.15 -4.92 20.70
N ALA A 143 8.68 -6.13 20.81
CA ALA A 143 10.12 -6.35 20.60
C ALA A 143 10.50 -6.03 19.15
N GLU A 144 11.67 -5.43 18.94
CA GLU A 144 12.19 -5.06 17.61
C GLU A 144 12.17 -6.22 16.62
N SER A 145 12.57 -7.42 17.07
CA SER A 145 12.55 -8.62 16.23
C SER A 145 11.14 -8.98 15.73
N LYS A 146 10.11 -8.79 16.55
CA LYS A 146 8.72 -8.99 16.15
C LYS A 146 8.22 -7.88 15.23
N ALA A 147 8.64 -6.62 15.47
CA ALA A 147 8.34 -5.52 14.56
C ALA A 147 8.90 -5.80 13.17
N ARG A 148 10.17 -6.19 13.06
CA ARG A 148 10.79 -6.60 11.80
C ARG A 148 10.07 -7.79 11.16
N GLN A 149 9.77 -8.83 11.94
CA GLN A 149 8.99 -9.99 11.47
C GLN A 149 7.64 -9.58 10.88
N LEU A 150 6.94 -8.62 11.52
CA LEU A 150 5.66 -8.11 11.03
C LEU A 150 5.80 -7.49 9.63
N PHE A 151 6.83 -6.69 9.38
CA PHE A 151 7.11 -6.12 8.07
C PHE A 151 7.45 -7.18 7.03
N GLU A 152 8.24 -8.18 7.38
CA GLU A 152 8.59 -9.30 6.48
C GLU A 152 7.36 -10.12 6.10
N LEU A 153 6.47 -10.40 7.06
CA LEU A 153 5.20 -11.09 6.80
C LEU A 153 4.24 -10.22 5.99
N ALA A 154 4.21 -8.90 6.23
CA ALA A 154 3.43 -7.96 5.45
C ALA A 154 3.85 -7.98 3.96
N GLY A 155 5.15 -7.97 3.69
CA GLY A 155 5.67 -8.07 2.32
C GLY A 155 5.33 -9.40 1.65
N ARG A 156 5.39 -10.48 2.39
CA ARG A 156 5.18 -11.84 1.87
C ARG A 156 3.71 -12.18 1.65
N PHE A 157 2.82 -11.82 2.58
CA PHE A 157 1.43 -12.31 2.61
C PHE A 157 0.38 -11.24 2.36
N SER A 158 0.67 -9.97 2.62
CA SER A 158 -0.27 -8.87 2.40
C SER A 158 0.05 -8.09 1.13
N GLY A 159 1.28 -7.59 1.00
CA GLY A 159 1.71 -6.74 -0.11
C GLY A 159 1.11 -5.34 -0.11
N LEU A 160 1.48 -4.52 -1.10
CA LEU A 160 1.05 -3.13 -1.28
C LEU A 160 0.33 -2.91 -2.61
N GLY A 161 -0.58 -1.96 -2.64
CA GLY A 161 -1.30 -1.53 -3.83
C GLY A 161 -2.48 -2.42 -4.23
N ASP A 162 -2.97 -2.21 -5.44
CA ASP A 162 -4.06 -3.00 -6.04
C ASP A 162 -3.59 -4.39 -6.48
N PHE A 163 -4.52 -5.33 -6.49
CA PHE A 163 -4.25 -6.74 -6.84
C PHE A 163 -3.10 -7.36 -6.03
N ARG A 164 -2.90 -6.88 -4.81
CA ARG A 164 -1.90 -7.43 -3.90
C ARG A 164 -2.25 -8.85 -3.44
N VAL A 165 -1.25 -9.56 -2.96
CA VAL A 165 -1.38 -10.96 -2.50
C VAL A 165 -2.47 -11.13 -1.46
N GLY A 166 -2.55 -10.24 -0.47
CA GLY A 166 -3.55 -10.30 0.60
C GLY A 166 -4.99 -9.99 0.17
N GLN A 167 -5.17 -9.36 -0.99
CA GLN A 167 -6.48 -8.98 -1.52
C GLN A 167 -7.05 -10.02 -2.48
N ASN A 168 -6.18 -10.64 -3.28
CA ASN A 168 -6.57 -11.60 -4.30
C ASN A 168 -5.64 -12.81 -4.25
N ARG A 169 -6.17 -14.00 -3.93
CA ARG A 169 -5.41 -15.25 -3.83
C ARG A 169 -4.64 -15.64 -5.09
N ARG A 170 -5.02 -15.12 -6.26
CA ARG A 170 -4.37 -15.38 -7.55
C ARG A 170 -3.37 -14.29 -7.94
N SER A 171 -3.25 -13.21 -7.16
CA SER A 171 -2.37 -12.11 -7.45
C SER A 171 -0.97 -12.35 -6.86
N ARG A 172 0.04 -11.80 -7.55
CA ARG A 172 1.45 -11.79 -7.10
C ARG A 172 2.01 -10.39 -6.98
N PHE A 173 1.16 -9.36 -7.15
CA PHE A 173 1.61 -7.96 -7.12
C PHE A 173 1.83 -7.46 -5.69
N GLY A 174 2.65 -6.42 -5.58
CA GLY A 174 2.87 -5.68 -4.35
C GLY A 174 3.69 -6.38 -3.28
N ARG A 175 4.25 -7.56 -3.54
CA ARG A 175 5.20 -8.20 -2.62
C ARG A 175 6.43 -7.33 -2.44
N PHE A 176 6.96 -7.32 -1.23
CA PHE A 176 8.19 -6.63 -0.90
C PHE A 176 9.01 -7.45 0.10
N VAL A 177 10.26 -7.09 0.23
CA VAL A 177 11.19 -7.61 1.25
C VAL A 177 11.74 -6.44 2.03
N VAL A 178 12.09 -6.66 3.29
CA VAL A 178 12.82 -5.70 4.10
C VAL A 178 14.29 -5.89 3.80
N SER A 179 14.88 -4.96 3.04
CA SER A 179 16.29 -5.03 2.61
C SER A 179 17.25 -4.39 3.61
N GLY A 180 16.76 -3.43 4.42
CA GLY A 180 17.51 -2.77 5.48
C GLY A 180 16.61 -2.57 6.70
N TRP A 181 17.22 -2.58 7.88
CA TRP A 181 16.54 -2.28 9.13
C TRP A 181 17.54 -1.56 10.02
N GLU A 182 17.29 -0.29 10.25
CA GLU A 182 18.11 0.57 11.10
C GLU A 182 17.24 1.09 12.23
N HIS A 183 17.78 1.19 13.43
CA HIS A 183 17.07 1.74 14.56
C HIS A 183 17.98 2.67 15.37
N THR A 184 17.37 3.67 15.98
CA THR A 184 17.98 4.54 16.96
C THR A 184 17.04 4.60 18.16
N GLN A 185 17.59 4.35 19.35
CA GLN A 185 16.83 4.51 20.57
C GLN A 185 16.67 6.00 20.86
N VAL A 186 15.45 6.46 20.88
CA VAL A 186 15.10 7.81 21.32
C VAL A 186 14.60 7.69 22.75
N PRO A 187 15.19 8.41 23.73
CA PRO A 187 14.64 8.48 25.08
C PRO A 187 13.19 8.99 24.99
N LEU A 188 12.27 8.34 25.72
CA LEU A 188 10.95 8.89 25.96
C LEU A 188 11.14 10.15 26.80
N GLU A 189 11.12 11.31 26.20
CA GLU A 189 10.81 12.52 26.93
C GLU A 189 9.35 12.38 27.35
N LEU A 190 9.14 12.00 28.63
CA LEU A 190 7.85 12.12 29.26
C LEU A 190 7.64 13.62 29.38
N ASP A 191 6.90 14.21 28.42
CA ASP A 191 6.35 15.53 28.60
C ASP A 191 5.56 15.50 29.90
N ALA A 192 6.14 16.14 30.92
CA ALA A 192 5.48 16.36 32.18
C ALA A 192 4.29 17.28 31.92
N VAL A 193 3.08 16.69 31.89
CA VAL A 193 1.82 17.42 31.91
C VAL A 193 1.53 17.86 33.32
#